data_8b412d902712f9a722e2e92f7c184393
#
_entry.id   8b412d902712f9a722e2e92f7c184393
#
_cell.length_a   1.000
_cell.length_b   1.000
_cell.length_c   1.000
_cell.angle_alpha   90.00
_cell.angle_beta   90.00
_cell.angle_gamma   90.00
#
_symmetry.space_group_name_H-M   'P 1'
#
loop_
_entity.id
_entity.type
_entity.pdbx_description
1 polymer ?
#
loop_
_entity_poly.entity_id
_entity_poly.type
_entity_poly.pdbx_seq_one_letter_code
_entity_poly.pdbx_strand_id
1 'polypeptide(L)'
;MSNYFPELKRPQYPSSPEILLSALAWSVVPRPASAPRNTGLIYVRKDSNNLTRPSASKFNTHPTRPVGEDLTKFSEILKKKGFVIHDGTLPEFVVEAVTDSLMGARAEKGVGYASSAIGLCGALLQDPAGGLGAPNPPNFASLLNTMYTLGGGEGSASELWFKVATHYAADPTLSRIEAALAKTTLSEFLPADWPPTTVQLHEGAQSTALPSWWHEDVIAKQIGTPFSWFRDSWDRLCSESWYTALTPRKWAAWAVCVLRNALGFSFLWEANFFAELVRGVRDITREPYAVARSALVPTRPLIAYQKGSIAQMDVMPGIKQALIQGSAYRKALGEVLEGEGDPCRNLVDVINLLRHDHSAALREKLEVGDVSGTTNLVETVRYSLIERSASDVPDHHALLRRISRNYTHVSPGPEWIVVMAAVSASSPTQELRLGDVQRQLDSLGLKPRIDFLLAELERAGLCVSASDGDEGIQINLGIGGN
;
A
#
# COMPACT_ATOMS: atom_id res chain seq x y z
N MET A 1 -13.51 -2.43 -21.04
CA MET A 1 -13.23 -1.21 -20.30
C MET A 1 -11.73 -0.87 -20.24
N SER A 2 -10.86 -1.82 -19.99
CA SER A 2 -9.40 -1.59 -19.93
C SER A 2 -8.79 -0.97 -21.20
N ASN A 3 -9.48 -1.03 -22.33
CA ASN A 3 -9.03 -0.40 -23.58
C ASN A 3 -9.26 1.12 -23.58
N TYR A 4 -10.15 1.64 -22.73
CA TYR A 4 -10.54 3.05 -22.71
C TYR A 4 -10.03 3.81 -21.49
N PHE A 5 -9.92 3.13 -20.34
CA PHE A 5 -9.57 3.77 -19.07
C PHE A 5 -8.57 2.95 -18.28
N PRO A 6 -7.69 3.60 -17.49
CA PRO A 6 -6.91 2.90 -16.49
C PRO A 6 -7.86 2.28 -15.46
N GLU A 7 -7.77 0.99 -15.30
CA GLU A 7 -8.72 0.24 -14.47
C GLU A 7 -7.99 -0.48 -13.34
N LEU A 8 -8.36 -0.14 -12.10
CA LEU A 8 -7.95 -0.91 -10.94
C LEU A 8 -8.99 -1.99 -10.63
N LYS A 9 -8.55 -3.24 -10.50
CA LYS A 9 -9.42 -4.32 -9.99
C LYS A 9 -9.98 -3.93 -8.62
N ARG A 10 -11.22 -4.34 -8.32
CA ARG A 10 -11.79 -4.04 -7.01
C ARG A 10 -11.03 -4.81 -5.92
N PRO A 11 -10.64 -4.11 -4.84
CA PRO A 11 -9.83 -4.70 -3.80
C PRO A 11 -10.65 -5.64 -2.93
N GLN A 12 -9.99 -6.66 -2.43
CA GLN A 12 -10.45 -7.37 -1.25
C GLN A 12 -10.04 -6.59 0.00
N TYR A 13 -10.79 -6.77 1.07
CA TYR A 13 -10.58 -6.05 2.32
C TYR A 13 -9.21 -6.38 2.96
N PRO A 14 -8.32 -5.39 3.22
CA PRO A 14 -7.09 -5.62 3.93
C PRO A 14 -7.34 -5.68 5.44
N SER A 15 -6.91 -6.75 6.08
CA SER A 15 -7.01 -6.89 7.53
C SER A 15 -5.98 -6.03 8.27
N SER A 16 -4.83 -5.79 7.66
CA SER A 16 -3.77 -4.92 8.19
C SER A 16 -2.91 -4.35 7.06
N PRO A 17 -2.20 -3.22 7.29
CA PRO A 17 -1.29 -2.65 6.30
C PRO A 17 -0.12 -3.57 5.91
N GLU A 18 0.38 -4.38 6.84
CA GLU A 18 1.51 -5.29 6.64
C GLU A 18 1.22 -6.37 5.58
N ILE A 19 -0.06 -6.67 5.36
CA ILE A 19 -0.51 -7.58 4.30
C ILE A 19 -0.04 -7.12 2.92
N LEU A 20 0.10 -5.83 2.69
CA LEU A 20 0.51 -5.31 1.39
C LEU A 20 1.93 -5.74 1.04
N LEU A 21 2.87 -5.66 2.00
CA LEU A 21 4.23 -6.16 1.80
C LEU A 21 4.25 -7.68 1.64
N SER A 22 3.51 -8.38 2.50
CA SER A 22 3.38 -9.84 2.40
C SER A 22 2.76 -10.30 1.08
N ALA A 23 1.83 -9.53 0.51
CA ALA A 23 1.25 -9.84 -0.80
C ALA A 23 2.29 -9.77 -1.92
N LEU A 24 3.19 -8.76 -1.90
CA LEU A 24 4.30 -8.70 -2.84
C LEU A 24 5.23 -9.91 -2.69
N ALA A 25 5.56 -10.29 -1.45
CA ALA A 25 6.36 -11.48 -1.19
C ALA A 25 5.70 -12.75 -1.74
N TRP A 26 4.42 -12.96 -1.43
CA TRP A 26 3.66 -14.11 -1.93
C TRP A 26 3.52 -14.18 -3.44
N SER A 27 3.63 -13.05 -4.13
CA SER A 27 3.54 -13.01 -5.59
C SER A 27 4.76 -13.60 -6.30
N VAL A 28 5.89 -13.69 -5.61
CA VAL A 28 7.18 -14.17 -6.15
C VAL A 28 7.68 -15.45 -5.46
N VAL A 29 7.18 -15.76 -4.27
CA VAL A 29 7.55 -16.99 -3.54
C VAL A 29 6.79 -18.17 -4.12
N PRO A 30 7.46 -19.20 -4.66
CA PRO A 30 6.79 -20.40 -5.17
C PRO A 30 6.01 -21.09 -4.04
N ARG A 31 4.76 -21.42 -4.29
CA ARG A 31 3.98 -22.28 -3.40
C ARG A 31 4.23 -23.74 -3.76
N PRO A 32 4.55 -24.60 -2.79
CA PRO A 32 4.54 -26.03 -3.02
C PRO A 32 3.14 -26.47 -3.47
N ALA A 33 3.06 -27.28 -4.52
CA ALA A 33 1.79 -27.81 -5.03
C ALA A 33 1.01 -28.61 -3.97
N SER A 34 1.72 -29.15 -2.98
CA SER A 34 1.17 -29.91 -1.83
C SER A 34 0.73 -29.02 -0.67
N ALA A 35 1.00 -27.69 -0.69
CA ALA A 35 0.55 -26.82 0.38
C ALA A 35 -0.97 -26.81 0.44
N PRO A 36 -1.58 -27.18 1.58
CA PRO A 36 -3.03 -27.11 1.71
C PRO A 36 -3.51 -25.72 1.37
N ARG A 37 -4.54 -25.60 0.54
CA ARG A 37 -5.09 -24.32 0.05
C ARG A 37 -5.45 -23.33 1.17
N ASN A 38 -5.57 -23.80 2.41
CA ASN A 38 -6.01 -23.04 3.57
C ASN A 38 -4.94 -22.90 4.66
N THR A 39 -3.72 -23.28 4.43
CA THR A 39 -2.65 -22.92 5.30
C THR A 39 -2.23 -21.50 4.98
N GLY A 40 -2.98 -20.57 5.51
CA GLY A 40 -2.38 -19.33 5.92
C GLY A 40 -1.23 -19.74 6.80
N LEU A 41 -0.06 -19.62 6.26
CA LEU A 41 1.14 -20.23 6.80
C LEU A 41 1.48 -19.77 8.22
N ILE A 42 0.67 -18.90 8.85
CA ILE A 42 1.21 -18.14 9.94
C ILE A 42 0.30 -17.99 11.13
N TYR A 43 -1.00 -18.17 10.96
CA TYR A 43 -1.90 -17.61 11.95
C TYR A 43 -3.12 -18.51 12.16
N VAL A 44 -2.90 -19.63 12.84
CA VAL A 44 -3.98 -20.47 13.33
C VAL A 44 -4.42 -19.97 14.69
N ARG A 45 -5.67 -19.60 14.86
CA ARG A 45 -6.22 -19.29 16.17
C ARG A 45 -6.16 -20.53 17.05
N LYS A 46 -5.62 -20.36 18.25
CA LYS A 46 -5.37 -21.43 19.23
C LYS A 46 -6.61 -22.24 19.64
N ASP A 47 -7.81 -21.77 19.32
CA ASP A 47 -9.08 -22.34 19.79
C ASP A 47 -9.71 -23.34 18.80
N SER A 48 -9.11 -23.59 17.65
CA SER A 48 -9.60 -24.62 16.75
C SER A 48 -8.77 -25.89 16.93
N ASN A 49 -9.30 -26.84 17.68
CA ASN A 49 -8.75 -28.19 17.79
C ASN A 49 -8.74 -28.95 16.45
N ASN A 50 -8.95 -28.28 15.32
CA ASN A 50 -9.06 -28.89 14.02
C ASN A 50 -8.18 -28.16 13.00
N LEU A 51 -6.90 -28.57 12.98
CA LEU A 51 -5.89 -28.10 12.03
C LEU A 51 -6.22 -28.47 10.56
N THR A 52 -7.16 -29.42 10.35
CA THR A 52 -7.45 -29.95 9.03
C THR A 52 -8.52 -29.18 8.24
N ARG A 53 -9.32 -28.34 8.88
CA ARG A 53 -10.33 -27.48 8.24
C ARG A 53 -10.55 -26.20 9.03
N PRO A 54 -9.63 -25.25 8.98
CA PRO A 54 -9.92 -23.93 9.52
C PRO A 54 -11.00 -23.29 8.64
N SER A 55 -12.12 -22.88 9.24
CA SER A 55 -13.10 -22.09 8.53
C SER A 55 -12.50 -20.69 8.26
N ALA A 56 -12.63 -20.18 7.04
CA ALA A 56 -12.09 -18.88 6.61
C ALA A 56 -12.47 -17.70 7.55
N SER A 57 -13.57 -17.83 8.29
CA SER A 57 -14.05 -16.82 9.25
C SER A 57 -13.30 -16.80 10.59
N LYS A 58 -12.37 -17.74 10.85
CA LYS A 58 -11.67 -17.88 12.14
C LYS A 58 -10.17 -17.66 12.07
N PHE A 59 -9.64 -17.25 10.92
CA PHE A 59 -8.23 -16.88 10.80
C PHE A 59 -7.99 -15.52 11.45
N ASN A 60 -7.45 -15.55 12.66
CA ASN A 60 -6.73 -14.40 13.18
C ASN A 60 -5.29 -14.54 12.70
N THR A 61 -4.85 -13.56 11.97
CA THR A 61 -3.47 -13.37 11.57
C THR A 61 -2.60 -13.04 12.78
N HIS A 62 -2.37 -14.01 13.64
CA HIS A 62 -1.36 -13.90 14.68
C HIS A 62 -0.09 -14.57 14.18
N PRO A 63 1.10 -14.00 14.41
CA PRO A 63 2.30 -14.80 14.39
C PRO A 63 2.06 -15.96 15.35
N THR A 64 2.19 -17.18 14.86
CA THR A 64 2.24 -18.33 15.74
C THR A 64 3.51 -18.19 16.56
N ARG A 65 3.40 -17.57 17.71
CA ARG A 65 4.50 -17.60 18.66
C ARG A 65 4.77 -19.07 18.95
N PRO A 66 6.02 -19.53 18.85
CA PRO A 66 6.36 -20.85 19.33
C PRO A 66 5.79 -21.06 20.72
N VAL A 67 5.18 -22.19 20.98
CA VAL A 67 4.57 -22.53 22.29
C VAL A 67 4.97 -23.93 22.71
N GLY A 68 5.02 -24.19 24.01
CA GLY A 68 5.39 -25.49 24.54
C GLY A 68 6.80 -25.94 24.11
N GLU A 69 6.93 -27.10 23.54
CA GLU A 69 8.23 -27.67 23.12
C GLU A 69 8.90 -26.82 22.01
N ASP A 70 8.14 -26.11 21.19
CA ASP A 70 8.69 -25.26 20.12
C ASP A 70 9.40 -24.01 20.67
N LEU A 71 9.03 -23.51 21.85
CA LEU A 71 9.77 -22.45 22.55
C LEU A 71 11.20 -22.86 22.86
N THR A 72 11.36 -24.08 23.44
CA THR A 72 12.67 -24.60 23.75
C THR A 72 13.50 -24.85 22.49
N LYS A 73 12.90 -25.47 21.48
CA LYS A 73 13.55 -25.71 20.17
C LYS A 73 14.00 -24.41 19.53
N PHE A 74 13.17 -23.38 19.55
CA PHE A 74 13.51 -22.07 19.01
C PHE A 74 14.73 -21.45 19.69
N SER A 75 14.74 -21.45 21.04
CA SER A 75 15.87 -20.94 21.83
C SER A 75 17.16 -21.72 21.57
N GLU A 76 17.07 -23.06 21.49
CA GLU A 76 18.22 -23.90 21.14
C GLU A 76 18.76 -23.64 19.73
N ILE A 77 17.87 -23.43 18.75
CA ILE A 77 18.27 -23.09 17.38
C ILE A 77 19.01 -21.76 17.37
N LEU A 78 18.50 -20.74 18.09
CA LEU A 78 19.16 -19.45 18.21
C LEU A 78 20.55 -19.58 18.85
N LYS A 79 20.68 -20.33 19.96
CA LYS A 79 21.97 -20.64 20.58
C LYS A 79 22.94 -21.30 19.60
N LYS A 80 22.49 -22.34 18.86
CA LYS A 80 23.27 -23.02 17.82
C LYS A 80 23.69 -22.09 16.67
N LYS A 81 22.94 -21.00 16.44
CA LYS A 81 23.24 -19.96 15.45
C LYS A 81 24.12 -18.84 15.98
N GLY A 82 24.61 -18.96 17.22
CA GLY A 82 25.57 -18.04 17.83
C GLY A 82 24.96 -16.84 18.54
N PHE A 83 23.66 -16.88 18.85
CA PHE A 83 23.05 -15.89 19.73
C PHE A 83 23.40 -16.16 21.18
N VAL A 84 23.85 -15.14 21.89
CA VAL A 84 24.12 -15.21 23.32
C VAL A 84 22.80 -15.11 24.08
N ILE A 85 22.35 -16.25 24.63
CA ILE A 85 21.18 -16.31 25.50
C ILE A 85 21.70 -16.73 26.87
N HIS A 86 21.57 -15.87 27.86
CA HIS A 86 22.04 -16.13 29.23
C HIS A 86 21.30 -17.31 29.84
N ASP A 87 22.02 -18.11 30.63
CA ASP A 87 21.44 -19.20 31.36
C ASP A 87 20.38 -18.67 32.36
N GLY A 88 19.22 -19.33 32.36
CA GLY A 88 18.06 -18.89 33.16
C GLY A 88 17.12 -17.95 32.44
N THR A 89 17.43 -17.48 31.22
CA THR A 89 16.46 -16.71 30.40
C THR A 89 15.35 -17.67 29.95
N LEU A 90 14.12 -17.32 30.30
CA LEU A 90 12.96 -18.10 29.87
C LEU A 90 12.79 -18.03 28.35
N PRO A 91 12.55 -19.18 27.68
CA PRO A 91 12.38 -19.22 26.22
C PRO A 91 11.30 -18.26 25.70
N GLU A 92 10.25 -18.01 26.50
CA GLU A 92 9.18 -17.07 26.18
C GLU A 92 9.68 -15.64 25.95
N PHE A 93 10.59 -15.16 26.79
CA PHE A 93 11.17 -13.82 26.63
C PHE A 93 12.04 -13.71 25.38
N VAL A 94 12.76 -14.78 25.02
CA VAL A 94 13.55 -14.82 23.78
C VAL A 94 12.66 -14.70 22.56
N VAL A 95 11.58 -15.49 22.54
CA VAL A 95 10.58 -15.46 21.46
C VAL A 95 9.91 -14.09 21.38
N GLU A 96 9.53 -13.52 22.52
CA GLU A 96 8.91 -12.21 22.59
C GLU A 96 9.83 -11.13 22.06
N ALA A 97 11.07 -11.07 22.52
CA ALA A 97 12.03 -10.08 22.03
C ALA A 97 12.27 -10.15 20.52
N VAL A 98 12.38 -11.37 19.96
CA VAL A 98 12.58 -11.56 18.52
C VAL A 98 11.31 -11.22 17.74
N THR A 99 10.15 -11.72 18.16
CA THR A 99 8.89 -11.46 17.45
C THR A 99 8.48 -9.98 17.53
N ASP A 100 8.65 -9.34 18.68
CA ASP A 100 8.31 -7.92 18.83
C ASP A 100 9.21 -7.03 17.97
N SER A 101 10.47 -7.44 17.72
CA SER A 101 11.34 -6.73 16.78
C SER A 101 10.84 -6.76 15.34
N LEU A 102 9.99 -7.70 14.99
CA LEU A 102 9.44 -7.92 13.64
C LEU A 102 7.97 -7.51 13.51
N MET A 103 7.34 -7.12 14.62
CA MET A 103 5.91 -6.79 14.63
C MET A 103 5.66 -5.36 14.13
N GLY A 104 4.68 -5.23 13.23
CA GLY A 104 4.12 -3.96 12.82
C GLY A 104 3.06 -3.42 13.79
N ALA A 105 2.34 -2.38 13.37
CA ALA A 105 1.23 -1.81 14.12
C ALA A 105 0.12 -2.84 14.36
N ARG A 106 -0.51 -2.79 15.52
CA ARG A 106 -1.61 -3.71 15.87
C ARG A 106 -2.89 -3.35 15.12
N ALA A 107 -3.64 -4.38 14.72
CA ALA A 107 -4.99 -4.20 14.22
C ALA A 107 -5.96 -3.79 15.34
N GLU A 108 -7.15 -3.30 14.96
CA GLU A 108 -8.20 -2.81 15.86
C GLU A 108 -8.62 -3.79 16.98
N LYS A 109 -8.33 -5.09 16.81
CA LYS A 109 -8.63 -6.15 17.81
C LYS A 109 -7.42 -6.55 18.66
N GLY A 110 -6.42 -5.70 18.79
CA GLY A 110 -5.27 -5.94 19.66
C GLY A 110 -4.27 -6.98 19.14
N VAL A 111 -4.36 -7.34 17.86
CA VAL A 111 -3.47 -8.31 17.23
C VAL A 111 -2.35 -7.59 16.50
N GLY A 112 -1.12 -7.86 16.89
CA GLY A 112 0.04 -7.37 16.14
C GLY A 112 0.33 -8.26 14.95
N TYR A 113 0.77 -7.65 13.86
CA TYR A 113 1.17 -8.35 12.64
C TYR A 113 2.67 -8.16 12.41
N ALA A 114 3.35 -9.25 12.13
CA ALA A 114 4.75 -9.20 11.75
C ALA A 114 4.89 -8.85 10.27
N SER A 115 5.95 -8.14 9.93
CA SER A 115 6.36 -7.89 8.55
C SER A 115 7.79 -8.37 8.38
N SER A 116 8.03 -9.23 7.40
CA SER A 116 9.37 -9.63 7.04
C SER A 116 9.84 -8.87 5.81
N ALA A 117 11.02 -8.26 5.91
CA ALA A 117 11.65 -7.58 4.78
C ALA A 117 12.27 -8.59 3.80
N ILE A 118 12.73 -9.73 4.29
CA ILE A 118 13.44 -10.72 3.45
C ILE A 118 12.58 -11.91 3.02
N GLY A 119 11.39 -12.09 3.61
CA GLY A 119 10.47 -13.14 3.20
C GLY A 119 10.98 -14.57 3.34
N LEU A 120 12.10 -14.80 4.04
CA LEU A 120 12.66 -16.14 4.24
C LEU A 120 11.84 -16.98 5.20
N CYS A 121 11.12 -16.36 6.10
CA CYS A 121 10.27 -17.03 7.03
C CYS A 121 8.81 -16.90 6.59
N GLY A 122 8.25 -17.97 6.03
CA GLY A 122 6.82 -18.03 5.72
C GLY A 122 5.94 -17.72 6.94
N ALA A 123 6.48 -17.92 8.17
CA ALA A 123 5.82 -17.55 9.40
C ALA A 123 5.65 -16.04 9.60
N LEU A 124 6.41 -15.21 8.95
CA LEU A 124 6.31 -13.75 9.00
C LEU A 124 5.55 -13.16 7.80
N LEU A 125 5.24 -13.98 6.80
CA LEU A 125 4.42 -13.59 5.67
C LEU A 125 2.95 -13.83 5.98
N GLN A 126 2.17 -12.78 5.88
CA GLN A 126 0.74 -12.89 6.17
C GLN A 126 -0.02 -13.40 4.94
N ASP A 127 -0.78 -14.48 5.14
CA ASP A 127 -1.83 -14.82 4.19
C ASP A 127 -3.03 -13.91 4.46
N PRO A 128 -3.39 -13.02 3.53
CA PRO A 128 -4.52 -12.12 3.71
C PRO A 128 -5.80 -12.86 4.06
N ALA A 129 -6.06 -13.02 5.34
CA ALA A 129 -7.26 -13.66 5.90
C ALA A 129 -7.50 -15.12 5.46
N GLY A 130 -6.46 -15.91 5.23
CA GLY A 130 -6.62 -17.27 4.70
C GLY A 130 -7.15 -17.29 3.27
N GLY A 131 -7.08 -16.15 2.60
CA GLY A 131 -7.76 -15.92 1.34
C GLY A 131 -7.04 -16.44 0.12
N LEU A 132 -5.75 -16.80 0.20
CA LEU A 132 -5.01 -17.30 -0.96
C LEU A 132 -5.58 -18.61 -1.54
N GLY A 133 -6.36 -19.36 -0.77
CA GLY A 133 -7.10 -20.53 -1.23
C GLY A 133 -8.60 -20.28 -1.44
N ALA A 134 -9.10 -19.06 -1.22
CA ALA A 134 -10.50 -18.72 -1.39
C ALA A 134 -10.90 -18.60 -2.88
N PRO A 135 -12.20 -18.71 -3.22
CA PRO A 135 -12.68 -18.47 -4.57
C PRO A 135 -12.32 -17.07 -5.12
N ASN A 136 -12.25 -16.08 -4.23
CA ASN A 136 -11.82 -14.71 -4.52
C ASN A 136 -10.62 -14.36 -3.66
N PRO A 137 -9.40 -14.78 -4.01
CA PRO A 137 -8.22 -14.49 -3.23
C PRO A 137 -7.92 -12.98 -3.23
N PRO A 138 -7.26 -12.49 -2.19
CA PRO A 138 -6.80 -11.11 -2.16
C PRO A 138 -5.90 -10.80 -3.35
N ASN A 139 -6.15 -9.67 -3.97
CA ASN A 139 -5.49 -9.25 -5.21
C ASN A 139 -4.51 -8.08 -5.03
N PHE A 140 -3.98 -7.90 -3.80
CA PHE A 140 -3.13 -6.74 -3.49
C PHE A 140 -1.84 -6.71 -4.30
N ALA A 141 -1.21 -7.85 -4.56
CA ALA A 141 -0.02 -7.89 -5.40
C ALA A 141 -0.33 -7.41 -6.84
N SER A 142 -1.40 -7.92 -7.45
CA SER A 142 -1.83 -7.47 -8.78
C SER A 142 -2.19 -5.98 -8.80
N LEU A 143 -2.86 -5.48 -7.76
CA LEU A 143 -3.20 -4.06 -7.63
C LEU A 143 -1.94 -3.19 -7.54
N LEU A 144 -1.01 -3.54 -6.66
CA LEU A 144 0.23 -2.78 -6.48
C LEU A 144 1.11 -2.83 -7.74
N ASN A 145 1.23 -4.00 -8.38
CA ASN A 145 1.95 -4.12 -9.65
C ASN A 145 1.28 -3.28 -10.76
N THR A 146 -0.06 -3.29 -10.83
CA THR A 146 -0.81 -2.43 -11.78
C THR A 146 -0.59 -0.95 -11.49
N MET A 147 -0.64 -0.52 -10.23
CA MET A 147 -0.39 0.86 -9.84
C MET A 147 1.04 1.31 -10.19
N TYR A 148 2.02 0.42 -9.99
CA TYR A 148 3.40 0.67 -10.35
C TYR A 148 3.58 0.83 -11.87
N THR A 149 2.98 -0.07 -12.66
CA THR A 149 2.97 0.04 -14.13
C THR A 149 2.23 1.28 -14.63
N LEU A 150 1.08 1.64 -14.03
CA LEU A 150 0.36 2.89 -14.32
C LEU A 150 1.23 4.13 -14.05
N GLY A 151 2.13 4.06 -13.09
CA GLY A 151 3.11 5.12 -12.82
C GLY A 151 4.26 5.20 -13.82
N GLY A 152 4.33 4.27 -14.79
CA GLY A 152 5.42 4.17 -15.76
C GLY A 152 6.62 3.38 -15.22
N GLY A 153 6.42 2.54 -14.21
CA GLY A 153 7.46 1.66 -13.69
C GLY A 153 7.81 0.53 -14.66
N GLU A 154 9.08 0.21 -14.76
CA GLU A 154 9.58 -0.92 -15.53
C GLU A 154 9.58 -2.19 -14.66
N GLY A 155 9.06 -3.30 -15.19
CA GLY A 155 8.89 -4.53 -14.43
C GLY A 155 7.72 -4.46 -13.44
N SER A 156 7.93 -4.87 -12.20
CA SER A 156 6.89 -4.89 -11.18
C SER A 156 7.39 -4.43 -9.79
N ALA A 157 6.46 -3.94 -8.97
CA ALA A 157 6.77 -3.61 -7.58
C ALA A 157 7.27 -4.85 -6.79
N SER A 158 6.79 -6.03 -7.15
CA SER A 158 7.20 -7.30 -6.54
C SER A 158 8.64 -7.68 -6.84
N GLU A 159 9.12 -7.42 -8.06
CA GLU A 159 10.53 -7.65 -8.45
C GLU A 159 11.48 -6.73 -7.70
N LEU A 160 11.10 -5.48 -7.52
CA LEU A 160 11.90 -4.54 -6.73
C LEU A 160 11.96 -4.95 -5.25
N TRP A 161 10.83 -5.37 -4.67
CA TRP A 161 10.84 -5.94 -3.33
C TRP A 161 11.82 -7.12 -3.24
N PHE A 162 11.78 -8.03 -4.21
CA PHE A 162 12.66 -9.21 -4.24
C PHE A 162 14.14 -8.84 -4.24
N LYS A 163 14.54 -7.80 -4.98
CA LYS A 163 15.91 -7.28 -4.97
C LYS A 163 16.35 -6.87 -3.55
N VAL A 164 15.51 -6.14 -2.84
CA VAL A 164 15.78 -5.73 -1.46
C VAL A 164 15.80 -6.93 -0.51
N ALA A 165 14.85 -7.85 -0.66
CA ALA A 165 14.79 -9.06 0.13
C ALA A 165 16.06 -9.91 -0.03
N THR A 166 16.60 -10.02 -1.25
CA THR A 166 17.86 -10.73 -1.53
C THR A 166 19.05 -10.05 -0.84
N HIS A 167 19.09 -8.71 -0.83
CA HIS A 167 20.13 -7.99 -0.11
C HIS A 167 20.07 -8.28 1.40
N TYR A 168 18.91 -8.16 2.02
CA TYR A 168 18.77 -8.42 3.46
C TYR A 168 18.95 -9.90 3.81
N ALA A 169 18.66 -10.81 2.89
CA ALA A 169 18.94 -12.24 3.09
C ALA A 169 20.43 -12.54 3.27
N ALA A 170 21.31 -11.66 2.77
CA ALA A 170 22.74 -11.75 3.00
C ALA A 170 23.15 -11.32 4.42
N ASP A 171 22.27 -10.61 5.19
CA ASP A 171 22.53 -10.28 6.58
C ASP A 171 22.52 -11.56 7.44
N PRO A 172 23.67 -11.93 8.04
CA PRO A 172 23.78 -13.20 8.75
C PRO A 172 22.95 -13.24 10.04
N THR A 173 22.62 -12.10 10.64
CA THR A 173 21.82 -12.03 11.86
C THR A 173 20.36 -12.21 11.55
N LEU A 174 19.84 -11.44 10.58
CA LEU A 174 18.43 -11.49 10.22
C LEU A 174 18.07 -12.83 9.58
N SER A 175 18.89 -13.36 8.67
CA SER A 175 18.67 -14.66 8.06
C SER A 175 18.67 -15.81 9.07
N ARG A 176 19.52 -15.73 10.12
CA ARG A 176 19.51 -16.71 11.21
C ARG A 176 18.24 -16.69 12.03
N ILE A 177 17.73 -15.51 12.35
CA ILE A 177 16.46 -15.33 13.09
C ILE A 177 15.30 -15.89 12.26
N GLU A 178 15.15 -15.50 11.01
CA GLU A 178 14.07 -15.98 10.17
C GLU A 178 14.18 -17.48 9.90
N ALA A 179 15.37 -18.01 9.67
CA ALA A 179 15.58 -19.44 9.51
C ALA A 179 15.25 -20.23 10.80
N ALA A 180 15.48 -19.66 11.98
CA ALA A 180 15.09 -20.26 13.24
C ALA A 180 13.56 -20.31 13.39
N LEU A 181 12.87 -19.22 13.06
CA LEU A 181 11.41 -19.16 13.08
C LEU A 181 10.79 -20.13 12.07
N ALA A 182 11.35 -20.24 10.87
CA ALA A 182 10.87 -21.16 9.84
C ALA A 182 10.93 -22.63 10.26
N LYS A 183 11.95 -22.99 11.03
CA LYS A 183 12.14 -24.39 11.50
C LYS A 183 11.22 -24.81 12.64
N THR A 184 10.62 -23.87 13.34
CA THR A 184 9.77 -24.20 14.51
C THR A 184 8.35 -24.59 14.12
N THR A 185 7.83 -24.07 13.00
CA THR A 185 6.42 -24.28 12.66
C THR A 185 6.14 -24.64 11.21
N LEU A 186 7.00 -24.29 10.24
CA LEU A 186 6.60 -24.27 8.82
C LEU A 186 7.74 -24.56 7.84
N SER A 187 8.77 -25.28 8.24
CA SER A 187 9.91 -25.63 7.36
C SER A 187 9.51 -26.36 6.07
N GLU A 188 8.29 -26.91 6.02
CA GLU A 188 7.78 -27.66 4.89
C GLU A 188 7.27 -26.79 3.75
N PHE A 189 7.16 -25.46 3.97
CA PHE A 189 6.50 -24.56 3.04
C PHE A 189 7.42 -23.58 2.30
N LEU A 190 8.68 -23.50 2.70
CA LEU A 190 9.67 -22.74 1.94
C LEU A 190 10.38 -23.65 0.95
N PRO A 191 10.55 -23.23 -0.32
CA PRO A 191 11.36 -23.99 -1.27
C PRO A 191 12.78 -24.20 -0.75
N ALA A 192 13.36 -25.37 -1.03
CA ALA A 192 14.75 -25.66 -0.66
C ALA A 192 15.74 -24.66 -1.27
N ASP A 193 15.39 -24.03 -2.39
CA ASP A 193 16.20 -23.13 -3.18
C ASP A 193 15.86 -21.65 -2.95
N TRP A 194 15.40 -21.30 -1.77
CA TRP A 194 15.16 -19.90 -1.44
C TRP A 194 16.48 -19.16 -1.07
N PRO A 195 16.71 -17.90 -1.51
CA PRO A 195 15.90 -17.15 -2.48
C PRO A 195 16.07 -17.68 -3.91
N PRO A 196 15.02 -17.70 -4.73
CA PRO A 196 15.13 -18.13 -6.12
C PRO A 196 16.04 -17.18 -6.89
N THR A 197 16.77 -17.71 -7.87
CA THR A 197 17.69 -16.92 -8.70
C THR A 197 16.97 -16.04 -9.73
N THR A 198 15.73 -16.39 -10.04
CA THR A 198 14.87 -15.64 -10.98
C THR A 198 13.49 -15.44 -10.39
N VAL A 199 12.94 -14.24 -10.60
CA VAL A 199 11.59 -13.91 -10.19
C VAL A 199 10.61 -14.34 -11.28
N GLN A 200 9.60 -15.11 -10.90
CA GLN A 200 8.44 -15.38 -11.75
C GLN A 200 7.18 -14.97 -10.99
N LEU A 201 6.49 -13.96 -11.52
CA LEU A 201 5.21 -13.55 -10.95
C LEU A 201 4.15 -14.62 -11.17
N HIS A 202 3.43 -14.97 -10.10
CA HIS A 202 2.26 -15.80 -10.22
C HIS A 202 1.19 -15.13 -11.08
N GLU A 203 0.42 -15.91 -11.83
CA GLU A 203 -0.62 -15.42 -12.75
C GLU A 203 -1.56 -14.40 -12.09
N GLY A 204 -1.97 -14.65 -10.85
CA GLY A 204 -2.82 -13.72 -10.08
C GLY A 204 -2.15 -12.41 -9.62
N ALA A 205 -0.82 -12.28 -9.80
CA ALA A 205 -0.04 -11.11 -9.38
C ALA A 205 0.36 -10.20 -10.55
N GLN A 206 0.05 -10.59 -11.77
CA GLN A 206 0.35 -9.79 -12.96
C GLN A 206 -0.46 -8.49 -12.97
N SER A 207 0.12 -7.45 -13.57
CA SER A 207 -0.58 -6.18 -13.78
C SER A 207 -1.77 -6.35 -14.73
N THR A 208 -2.77 -5.49 -14.58
CA THR A 208 -3.89 -5.42 -15.52
C THR A 208 -3.43 -4.75 -16.82
N ALA A 209 -4.00 -5.13 -17.94
CA ALA A 209 -3.75 -4.44 -19.20
C ALA A 209 -4.14 -2.95 -19.09
N LEU A 210 -3.32 -2.09 -19.68
CA LEU A 210 -3.51 -0.65 -19.68
C LEU A 210 -4.05 -0.19 -21.03
N PRO A 211 -4.79 0.94 -21.07
CA PRO A 211 -5.12 1.59 -22.34
C PRO A 211 -3.84 1.93 -23.10
N SER A 212 -3.81 1.71 -24.41
CA SER A 212 -2.65 1.98 -25.26
C SER A 212 -2.17 3.44 -25.15
N TRP A 213 -3.10 4.38 -25.00
CA TRP A 213 -2.83 5.80 -24.89
C TRP A 213 -2.22 6.22 -23.55
N TRP A 214 -2.33 5.42 -22.48
CA TRP A 214 -1.93 5.83 -21.13
C TRP A 214 -0.46 6.29 -21.05
N HIS A 215 0.45 5.55 -21.66
CA HIS A 215 1.88 5.89 -21.64
C HIS A 215 2.28 6.85 -22.77
N GLU A 216 1.48 6.93 -23.82
CA GLU A 216 1.74 7.79 -24.97
C GLU A 216 1.18 9.19 -24.80
N ASP A 217 0.15 9.35 -23.97
CA ASP A 217 -0.49 10.64 -23.73
C ASP A 217 0.47 11.55 -22.97
N VAL A 218 0.82 12.67 -23.61
CA VAL A 218 1.71 13.71 -23.08
C VAL A 218 1.20 14.24 -21.75
N ILE A 219 -0.12 14.26 -21.54
CA ILE A 219 -0.75 14.69 -20.30
C ILE A 219 -0.39 13.73 -19.15
N ALA A 220 -0.50 12.44 -19.38
CA ALA A 220 -0.17 11.42 -18.36
C ALA A 220 1.31 11.44 -18.00
N LYS A 221 2.20 11.74 -18.95
CA LYS A 221 3.66 11.82 -18.72
C LYS A 221 4.12 13.07 -17.98
N GLN A 222 3.42 14.19 -18.15
CA GLN A 222 3.83 15.49 -17.59
C GLN A 222 3.29 15.78 -16.20
N ILE A 223 2.35 14.99 -15.70
CA ILE A 223 1.60 15.32 -14.51
C ILE A 223 1.73 14.24 -13.48
N GLY A 224 2.17 14.63 -12.27
CA GLY A 224 2.23 13.74 -11.12
C GLY A 224 0.85 13.17 -10.77
N THR A 225 0.76 11.87 -10.69
CA THR A 225 -0.40 11.12 -10.21
C THR A 225 0.00 10.28 -9.00
N PRO A 226 -0.93 9.76 -8.19
CA PRO A 226 -0.59 8.80 -7.15
C PRO A 226 0.17 7.57 -7.68
N PHE A 227 -0.01 7.22 -8.95
CA PHE A 227 0.73 6.13 -9.58
C PHE A 227 2.19 6.50 -9.83
N SER A 228 2.46 7.68 -10.42
CA SER A 228 3.84 8.16 -10.61
C SER A 228 4.53 8.43 -9.27
N TRP A 229 3.79 8.96 -8.28
CA TRP A 229 4.27 9.09 -6.92
C TRP A 229 4.68 7.72 -6.33
N PHE A 230 3.85 6.69 -6.52
CA PHE A 230 4.14 5.34 -6.04
C PHE A 230 5.37 4.76 -6.74
N ARG A 231 5.45 4.82 -8.08
CA ARG A 231 6.60 4.38 -8.83
C ARG A 231 7.88 5.05 -8.31
N ASP A 232 7.92 6.37 -8.24
CA ASP A 232 9.09 7.13 -7.82
C ASP A 232 9.50 6.81 -6.38
N SER A 233 8.53 6.73 -5.48
CA SER A 233 8.76 6.42 -4.07
C SER A 233 9.25 4.98 -3.88
N TRP A 234 8.71 4.04 -4.64
CA TRP A 234 9.07 2.64 -4.57
C TRP A 234 10.45 2.38 -5.16
N ASP A 235 10.76 2.97 -6.33
CA ASP A 235 12.08 2.91 -6.97
C ASP A 235 13.17 3.43 -6.04
N ARG A 236 12.91 4.58 -5.40
CA ARG A 236 13.84 5.16 -4.42
C ARG A 236 14.05 4.24 -3.24
N LEU A 237 12.98 3.84 -2.58
CA LEU A 237 13.05 2.99 -1.38
C LEU A 237 13.71 1.63 -1.67
N CYS A 238 13.55 1.10 -2.90
CA CYS A 238 14.18 -0.13 -3.36
C CYS A 238 15.55 0.10 -4.03
N SER A 239 16.08 1.33 -4.05
CA SER A 239 17.43 1.62 -4.53
C SER A 239 18.48 1.25 -3.49
N GLU A 240 19.72 0.98 -3.98
CA GLU A 240 20.84 0.57 -3.13
C GLU A 240 21.16 1.60 -2.05
N SER A 241 21.14 2.87 -2.39
CA SER A 241 21.41 3.95 -1.44
C SER A 241 20.44 3.95 -0.26
N TRP A 242 19.18 3.57 -0.48
CA TRP A 242 18.16 3.57 0.55
C TRP A 242 18.15 2.28 1.37
N TYR A 243 18.15 1.10 0.72
CA TYR A 243 18.07 -0.14 1.51
C TYR A 243 19.36 -0.44 2.28
N THR A 244 20.53 0.09 1.88
CA THR A 244 21.76 0.00 2.66
C THR A 244 21.79 0.97 3.84
N ALA A 245 21.13 2.13 3.73
CA ALA A 245 21.08 3.12 4.80
C ALA A 245 20.01 2.81 5.88
N LEU A 246 19.05 1.95 5.56
CA LEU A 246 17.96 1.58 6.46
C LEU A 246 18.20 0.20 7.07
N THR A 247 17.85 0.04 8.35
CA THR A 247 17.74 -1.31 8.91
C THR A 247 16.59 -2.06 8.26
N PRO A 248 16.63 -3.40 8.15
CA PRO A 248 15.55 -4.20 7.52
C PRO A 248 14.17 -3.89 8.08
N ARG A 249 14.06 -3.73 9.40
CA ARG A 249 12.79 -3.38 10.07
C ARG A 249 12.29 -1.99 9.67
N LYS A 250 13.18 -0.99 9.66
CA LYS A 250 12.81 0.37 9.28
C LYS A 250 12.39 0.43 7.81
N TRP A 251 13.13 -0.28 6.96
CA TRP A 251 12.76 -0.41 5.55
C TRP A 251 11.37 -1.04 5.38
N ALA A 252 11.08 -2.15 6.07
CA ALA A 252 9.76 -2.81 5.99
C ALA A 252 8.63 -1.89 6.46
N ALA A 253 8.81 -1.15 7.55
CA ALA A 253 7.82 -0.20 8.04
C ALA A 253 7.58 0.95 7.04
N TRP A 254 8.64 1.47 6.44
CA TRP A 254 8.54 2.50 5.40
C TRP A 254 7.91 1.98 4.12
N ALA A 255 8.27 0.76 3.71
CA ALA A 255 7.66 0.07 2.57
C ALA A 255 6.14 -0.06 2.77
N VAL A 256 5.69 -0.53 3.93
CA VAL A 256 4.26 -0.61 4.27
C VAL A 256 3.62 0.78 4.23
N CYS A 257 4.28 1.83 4.72
CA CYS A 257 3.78 3.20 4.65
C CYS A 257 3.58 3.65 3.20
N VAL A 258 4.55 3.42 2.32
CA VAL A 258 4.44 3.76 0.88
C VAL A 258 3.30 2.97 0.23
N LEU A 259 3.25 1.66 0.42
CA LEU A 259 2.24 0.78 -0.18
C LEU A 259 0.81 1.14 0.24
N ARG A 260 0.59 1.46 1.52
CA ARG A 260 -0.75 1.84 2.01
C ARG A 260 -1.21 3.18 1.46
N ASN A 261 -0.32 4.16 1.32
CA ASN A 261 -0.64 5.44 0.69
C ASN A 261 -0.91 5.27 -0.80
N ALA A 262 -0.09 4.50 -1.52
CA ALA A 262 -0.33 4.16 -2.92
C ALA A 262 -1.72 3.56 -3.11
N LEU A 263 -2.09 2.56 -2.30
CA LEU A 263 -3.39 1.90 -2.38
C LEU A 263 -4.55 2.88 -2.12
N GLY A 264 -4.47 3.65 -1.04
CA GLY A 264 -5.53 4.58 -0.66
C GLY A 264 -5.74 5.71 -1.68
N PHE A 265 -4.66 6.38 -2.06
CA PHE A 265 -4.73 7.52 -2.97
C PHE A 265 -5.01 7.13 -4.43
N SER A 266 -4.56 5.97 -4.89
CA SER A 266 -4.88 5.50 -6.24
C SER A 266 -6.37 5.26 -6.44
N PHE A 267 -7.07 4.70 -5.46
CA PHE A 267 -8.53 4.56 -5.54
C PHE A 267 -9.28 5.89 -5.41
N LEU A 268 -8.78 6.82 -4.61
CA LEU A 268 -9.35 8.17 -4.54
C LEU A 268 -9.14 8.93 -5.87
N TRP A 269 -7.98 8.75 -6.49
CA TRP A 269 -7.72 9.30 -7.80
C TRP A 269 -8.64 8.68 -8.86
N GLU A 270 -8.79 7.35 -8.89
CA GLU A 270 -9.71 6.67 -9.80
C GLU A 270 -11.14 7.23 -9.67
N ALA A 271 -11.60 7.40 -8.44
CA ALA A 271 -12.92 7.96 -8.16
C ALA A 271 -13.06 9.41 -8.68
N ASN A 272 -12.05 10.25 -8.44
CA ASN A 272 -12.02 11.61 -8.95
C ASN A 272 -11.94 11.64 -10.47
N PHE A 273 -11.13 10.77 -11.08
CA PHE A 273 -10.99 10.65 -12.53
C PHE A 273 -12.33 10.43 -13.20
N PHE A 274 -13.09 9.43 -12.78
CA PHE A 274 -14.40 9.13 -13.34
C PHE A 274 -15.42 10.25 -13.05
N ALA A 275 -15.34 10.88 -11.88
CA ALA A 275 -16.23 12.01 -11.55
C ALA A 275 -15.97 13.24 -12.44
N GLU A 276 -14.70 13.60 -12.66
CA GLU A 276 -14.36 14.73 -13.55
C GLU A 276 -14.67 14.41 -15.01
N LEU A 277 -14.43 13.16 -15.44
CA LEU A 277 -14.75 12.71 -16.79
C LEU A 277 -16.27 12.85 -17.08
N VAL A 278 -17.12 12.28 -16.21
CA VAL A 278 -18.58 12.36 -16.36
C VAL A 278 -19.06 13.81 -16.30
N ARG A 279 -18.51 14.62 -15.37
CA ARG A 279 -18.84 16.05 -15.29
C ARG A 279 -18.49 16.77 -16.57
N GLY A 280 -17.28 16.50 -17.09
CA GLY A 280 -16.80 17.12 -18.32
C GLY A 280 -17.55 16.66 -19.56
N VAL A 281 -17.93 15.39 -19.67
CA VAL A 281 -18.76 14.88 -20.76
C VAL A 281 -20.15 15.55 -20.78
N ARG A 282 -20.73 15.79 -19.61
CA ARG A 282 -22.05 16.47 -19.48
C ARG A 282 -21.98 17.96 -19.75
N ASP A 283 -20.85 18.59 -19.50
CA ASP A 283 -20.63 20.02 -19.74
C ASP A 283 -19.96 20.22 -21.10
N ILE A 284 -20.80 20.36 -22.14
CA ILE A 284 -20.36 20.54 -23.51
C ILE A 284 -19.64 21.86 -23.75
N THR A 285 -19.72 22.83 -22.84
CA THR A 285 -19.05 24.12 -22.94
C THR A 285 -17.55 24.02 -22.64
N ARG A 286 -17.11 22.99 -21.97
CA ARG A 286 -15.69 22.75 -21.66
C ARG A 286 -15.00 22.05 -22.81
N GLU A 287 -13.84 22.57 -23.19
CA GLU A 287 -12.99 21.96 -24.22
C GLU A 287 -12.57 20.52 -23.79
N PRO A 288 -12.61 19.52 -24.71
CA PRO A 288 -12.25 18.13 -24.40
C PRO A 288 -10.86 17.99 -23.78
N TYR A 289 -9.88 18.78 -24.23
CA TYR A 289 -8.54 18.79 -23.65
C TYR A 289 -8.53 19.26 -22.19
N ALA A 290 -9.30 20.31 -21.87
CA ALA A 290 -9.42 20.80 -20.50
C ALA A 290 -10.10 19.77 -19.58
N VAL A 291 -11.05 19.01 -20.12
CA VAL A 291 -11.70 17.89 -19.40
C VAL A 291 -10.69 16.77 -19.15
N ALA A 292 -9.96 16.33 -20.18
CA ALA A 292 -8.93 15.30 -20.05
C ALA A 292 -7.90 15.69 -18.99
N ARG A 293 -7.39 16.91 -19.05
CA ARG A 293 -6.43 17.43 -18.07
C ARG A 293 -6.99 17.43 -16.65
N SER A 294 -8.23 17.89 -16.44
CA SER A 294 -8.82 17.95 -15.10
C SER A 294 -9.18 16.56 -14.54
N ALA A 295 -9.45 15.58 -15.40
CA ALA A 295 -9.66 14.20 -15.00
C ALA A 295 -8.34 13.54 -14.55
N LEU A 296 -7.27 13.74 -15.30
CA LEU A 296 -5.95 13.17 -14.98
C LEU A 296 -5.31 13.85 -13.77
N VAL A 297 -5.47 15.17 -13.64
CA VAL A 297 -4.85 15.96 -12.56
C VAL A 297 -5.91 16.54 -11.66
N PRO A 298 -6.09 15.99 -10.47
CA PRO A 298 -6.98 16.58 -9.49
C PRO A 298 -6.61 18.05 -9.25
N THR A 299 -7.51 18.95 -9.52
CA THR A 299 -7.32 20.40 -9.23
C THR A 299 -7.47 20.69 -7.74
N ARG A 300 -8.17 19.82 -7.01
CA ARG A 300 -8.40 19.89 -5.57
C ARG A 300 -7.74 18.70 -4.87
N PRO A 301 -7.43 18.81 -3.56
CA PRO A 301 -6.99 17.65 -2.79
C PRO A 301 -7.97 16.48 -2.92
N LEU A 302 -7.46 15.27 -3.07
CA LEU A 302 -8.27 14.04 -3.09
C LEU A 302 -8.93 13.77 -1.73
N ILE A 303 -8.31 14.25 -0.67
CA ILE A 303 -8.88 14.28 0.68
C ILE A 303 -9.03 15.74 1.05
N ALA A 304 -10.26 16.22 1.08
CA ALA A 304 -10.55 17.56 1.54
C ALA A 304 -10.42 17.62 3.07
N TYR A 305 -9.51 18.44 3.57
CA TYR A 305 -9.37 18.69 4.99
C TYR A 305 -9.56 20.18 5.29
N GLN A 306 -10.23 20.47 6.38
CA GLN A 306 -10.57 21.83 6.78
C GLN A 306 -10.17 22.06 8.23
N LYS A 307 -9.83 23.33 8.57
CA LYS A 307 -9.73 23.77 9.95
C LYS A 307 -11.13 24.18 10.43
N GLY A 308 -11.51 23.79 11.62
CA GLY A 308 -12.82 24.17 12.16
C GLY A 308 -13.27 23.27 13.32
N SER A 309 -14.57 23.13 13.48
CA SER A 309 -15.12 22.20 14.48
C SER A 309 -14.78 20.74 14.12
N ILE A 310 -14.82 19.83 15.09
CA ILE A 310 -14.53 18.41 14.92
C ILE A 310 -15.34 17.80 13.76
N ALA A 311 -16.61 18.17 13.62
CA ALA A 311 -17.49 17.70 12.54
C ALA A 311 -17.05 18.24 11.16
N GLN A 312 -16.53 19.45 11.07
CA GLN A 312 -16.02 20.03 9.82
C GLN A 312 -14.69 19.41 9.39
N MET A 313 -13.91 18.93 10.34
CA MET A 313 -12.64 18.25 10.06
C MET A 313 -12.81 16.79 9.66
N ASP A 314 -14.01 16.20 9.81
CA ASP A 314 -14.25 14.81 9.44
C ASP A 314 -14.19 14.60 7.93
N VAL A 315 -13.21 13.82 7.50
CA VAL A 315 -12.96 13.54 6.08
C VAL A 315 -13.66 12.29 5.56
N MET A 316 -14.14 11.40 6.45
CA MET A 316 -14.70 10.11 6.04
C MET A 316 -15.97 10.21 5.22
N PRO A 317 -16.94 11.12 5.49
CA PRO A 317 -18.12 11.26 4.64
C PRO A 317 -17.76 11.63 3.20
N GLY A 318 -16.81 12.56 3.02
CA GLY A 318 -16.33 12.97 1.71
C GLY A 318 -15.63 11.84 0.95
N ILE A 319 -14.71 11.11 1.62
CA ILE A 319 -14.04 9.94 1.06
C ILE A 319 -15.07 8.89 0.62
N LYS A 320 -16.00 8.54 1.49
CA LYS A 320 -17.05 7.55 1.19
C LYS A 320 -17.90 7.97 -0.01
N GLN A 321 -18.35 9.21 -0.02
CA GLN A 321 -19.16 9.76 -1.12
C GLN A 321 -18.39 9.73 -2.45
N ALA A 322 -17.15 10.16 -2.47
CA ALA A 322 -16.31 10.16 -3.68
C ALA A 322 -16.15 8.73 -4.23
N LEU A 323 -15.83 7.75 -3.39
CA LEU A 323 -15.64 6.37 -3.82
C LEU A 323 -16.91 5.71 -4.35
N ILE A 324 -18.05 5.96 -3.70
CA ILE A 324 -19.36 5.46 -4.14
C ILE A 324 -19.72 6.08 -5.49
N GLN A 325 -19.62 7.39 -5.61
CA GLN A 325 -19.93 8.10 -6.84
C GLN A 325 -19.00 7.72 -8.00
N GLY A 326 -17.69 7.67 -7.74
CA GLY A 326 -16.70 7.24 -8.74
C GLY A 326 -16.95 5.81 -9.23
N SER A 327 -17.35 4.90 -8.33
CA SER A 327 -17.71 3.53 -8.71
C SER A 327 -18.96 3.47 -9.58
N ALA A 328 -19.99 4.25 -9.27
CA ALA A 328 -21.20 4.34 -10.09
C ALA A 328 -20.88 4.88 -11.50
N TYR A 329 -20.07 5.92 -11.57
CA TYR A 329 -19.65 6.51 -12.84
C TYR A 329 -18.79 5.57 -13.68
N ARG A 330 -17.85 4.87 -13.05
CA ARG A 330 -17.07 3.83 -13.70
C ARG A 330 -17.95 2.75 -14.31
N LYS A 331 -18.94 2.24 -13.55
CA LYS A 331 -19.88 1.22 -14.01
C LYS A 331 -20.69 1.72 -15.21
N ALA A 332 -21.28 2.91 -15.11
CA ALA A 332 -22.07 3.52 -16.19
C ALA A 332 -21.24 3.70 -17.49
N LEU A 333 -20.02 4.22 -17.37
CA LEU A 333 -19.11 4.39 -18.52
C LEU A 333 -18.73 3.04 -19.13
N GLY A 334 -18.52 2.00 -18.30
CA GLY A 334 -18.22 0.65 -18.77
C GLY A 334 -19.34 0.02 -19.58
N GLU A 335 -20.57 0.14 -19.09
CA GLU A 335 -21.77 -0.37 -19.78
C GLU A 335 -22.04 0.36 -21.10
N VAL A 336 -21.76 1.66 -21.14
CA VAL A 336 -21.94 2.49 -22.35
C VAL A 336 -20.91 2.17 -23.42
N LEU A 337 -19.68 1.84 -23.05
CA LEU A 337 -18.58 1.52 -23.97
C LEU A 337 -18.45 0.00 -24.24
N GLU A 338 -19.37 -0.79 -23.71
CA GLU A 338 -19.38 -2.24 -23.94
C GLU A 338 -19.73 -2.52 -25.42
N GLY A 339 -18.83 -3.21 -26.11
CA GLY A 339 -19.02 -3.56 -27.53
C GLY A 339 -18.42 -2.57 -28.53
N GLU A 340 -17.94 -1.42 -28.09
CA GLU A 340 -17.18 -0.50 -28.94
C GLU A 340 -15.85 -1.16 -29.34
N GLY A 341 -15.60 -1.29 -30.63
CA GLY A 341 -14.48 -2.05 -31.17
C GLY A 341 -13.22 -1.24 -31.47
N ASP A 342 -13.29 0.09 -31.46
CA ASP A 342 -12.18 0.92 -31.92
C ASP A 342 -11.40 1.52 -30.73
N PRO A 343 -10.11 1.20 -30.54
CA PRO A 343 -9.33 1.77 -29.46
C PRO A 343 -9.09 3.27 -29.72
N CYS A 344 -9.58 4.11 -28.82
CA CYS A 344 -9.26 5.53 -28.83
C CYS A 344 -7.74 5.75 -28.67
N ARG A 345 -7.18 6.73 -29.37
CA ARG A 345 -5.74 7.02 -29.36
C ARG A 345 -5.30 7.80 -28.13
N ASN A 346 -6.24 8.53 -27.52
CA ASN A 346 -6.00 9.36 -26.34
C ASN A 346 -7.31 9.61 -25.58
N LEU A 347 -7.20 10.22 -24.40
CA LEU A 347 -8.37 10.49 -23.56
C LEU A 347 -9.31 11.54 -24.19
N VAL A 348 -8.80 12.45 -25.03
CA VAL A 348 -9.64 13.44 -25.75
C VAL A 348 -10.57 12.72 -26.74
N ASP A 349 -10.07 11.71 -27.45
CA ASP A 349 -10.89 10.89 -28.34
C ASP A 349 -12.00 10.17 -27.59
N VAL A 350 -11.70 9.60 -26.41
CA VAL A 350 -12.71 8.98 -25.53
C VAL A 350 -13.78 9.99 -25.12
N ILE A 351 -13.39 11.21 -24.75
CA ILE A 351 -14.33 12.26 -24.36
C ILE A 351 -15.23 12.65 -25.53
N ASN A 352 -14.66 12.77 -26.74
CA ASN A 352 -15.43 13.08 -27.93
C ASN A 352 -16.42 11.97 -28.27
N LEU A 353 -15.99 10.71 -28.25
CA LEU A 353 -16.85 9.54 -28.43
C LEU A 353 -18.03 9.55 -27.44
N LEU A 354 -17.77 9.76 -26.16
CA LEU A 354 -18.80 9.81 -25.13
C LEU A 354 -19.78 10.98 -25.33
N ARG A 355 -19.32 12.13 -25.84
CA ARG A 355 -20.16 13.30 -26.08
C ARG A 355 -21.06 13.15 -27.29
N HIS A 356 -20.53 12.64 -28.40
CA HIS A 356 -21.22 12.57 -29.67
C HIS A 356 -22.12 11.35 -29.78
N ASP A 357 -21.62 10.19 -29.36
CA ASP A 357 -22.31 8.94 -29.65
C ASP A 357 -23.03 8.36 -28.44
N HIS A 358 -22.61 8.71 -27.22
CA HIS A 358 -23.08 8.03 -26.01
C HIS A 358 -23.68 8.94 -24.93
N SER A 359 -23.85 10.24 -25.18
CA SER A 359 -24.29 11.19 -24.13
C SER A 359 -25.69 10.87 -23.56
N ALA A 360 -26.61 10.43 -24.40
CA ALA A 360 -27.97 10.04 -23.98
C ALA A 360 -27.96 8.74 -23.14
N ALA A 361 -27.25 7.70 -23.62
CA ALA A 361 -27.12 6.44 -22.92
C ALA A 361 -26.42 6.60 -21.58
N LEU A 362 -25.37 7.44 -21.52
CA LEU A 362 -24.69 7.75 -20.26
C LEU A 362 -25.61 8.43 -19.24
N ARG A 363 -26.45 9.35 -19.69
CA ARG A 363 -27.45 10.02 -18.82
C ARG A 363 -28.44 9.02 -18.24
N GLU A 364 -28.99 8.15 -19.06
CA GLU A 364 -29.92 7.09 -18.63
C GLU A 364 -29.28 6.15 -17.59
N LYS A 365 -28.05 5.69 -17.84
CA LYS A 365 -27.33 4.80 -16.90
C LYS A 365 -27.02 5.46 -15.56
N LEU A 366 -26.76 6.76 -15.56
CA LEU A 366 -26.52 7.52 -14.32
C LEU A 366 -27.77 7.73 -13.45
N GLU A 367 -28.95 7.70 -14.05
CA GLU A 367 -30.22 7.80 -13.31
C GLU A 367 -30.58 6.51 -12.56
N VAL A 368 -30.17 5.35 -13.06
CA VAL A 368 -30.49 4.04 -12.48
C VAL A 368 -29.65 3.69 -11.23
N GLY A 369 -28.49 4.28 -11.06
CA GLY A 369 -27.70 4.38 -9.83
C GLY A 369 -27.54 3.13 -8.95
N ASP A 370 -27.05 1.99 -9.49
CA ASP A 370 -26.68 0.83 -8.64
C ASP A 370 -25.25 1.00 -8.08
N VAL A 371 -25.15 1.06 -6.76
CA VAL A 371 -23.88 1.20 -6.01
C VAL A 371 -23.48 -0.08 -5.26
N SER A 372 -23.98 -1.24 -5.68
CA SER A 372 -23.61 -2.51 -5.07
C SER A 372 -22.09 -2.76 -5.18
N GLY A 373 -21.51 -3.40 -4.18
CA GLY A 373 -20.08 -3.81 -4.21
C GLY A 373 -19.05 -2.75 -3.80
N THR A 374 -19.45 -1.56 -3.34
CA THR A 374 -18.52 -0.50 -2.94
C THR A 374 -17.97 -0.63 -1.51
N THR A 375 -18.57 -1.48 -0.68
CA THR A 375 -18.19 -1.61 0.74
C THR A 375 -16.71 -1.98 0.91
N ASN A 376 -16.23 -3.00 0.20
CA ASN A 376 -14.82 -3.41 0.29
C ASN A 376 -13.88 -2.31 -0.18
N LEU A 377 -14.25 -1.53 -1.18
CA LEU A 377 -13.46 -0.41 -1.68
C LEU A 377 -13.33 0.70 -0.61
N VAL A 378 -14.45 1.11 -0.03
CA VAL A 378 -14.48 2.13 1.03
C VAL A 378 -13.67 1.68 2.25
N GLU A 379 -13.86 0.44 2.68
CA GLU A 379 -13.09 -0.12 3.81
C GLU A 379 -11.61 -0.25 3.47
N THR A 380 -11.24 -0.64 2.24
CA THR A 380 -9.85 -0.71 1.83
C THR A 380 -9.17 0.65 1.90
N VAL A 381 -9.75 1.69 1.32
CA VAL A 381 -9.20 3.05 1.37
C VAL A 381 -9.13 3.55 2.81
N ARG A 382 -10.20 3.36 3.57
CA ARG A 382 -10.23 3.71 4.99
C ARG A 382 -9.09 3.04 5.76
N TYR A 383 -8.95 1.73 5.67
CA TYR A 383 -7.96 0.98 6.43
C TYR A 383 -6.53 1.19 5.94
N SER A 384 -6.34 1.58 4.70
CA SER A 384 -5.03 1.97 4.20
C SER A 384 -4.54 3.30 4.81
N LEU A 385 -5.43 4.24 5.08
CA LEU A 385 -5.05 5.59 5.49
C LEU A 385 -5.22 5.87 6.99
N ILE A 386 -6.19 5.17 7.65
CA ILE A 386 -6.50 5.41 9.05
C ILE A 386 -5.52 4.72 10.00
N GLU A 387 -5.31 5.33 11.14
CA GLU A 387 -4.60 4.76 12.28
C GLU A 387 -5.19 3.41 12.69
N ARG A 388 -4.31 2.41 12.83
CA ARG A 388 -4.65 1.01 13.16
C ARG A 388 -4.17 0.58 14.54
N SER A 389 -3.77 1.52 15.38
CA SER A 389 -3.31 1.23 16.72
C SER A 389 -4.43 0.71 17.62
N ALA A 390 -4.20 -0.43 18.24
CA ALA A 390 -4.91 -0.83 19.43
C ALA A 390 -3.94 -0.74 20.61
N SER A 391 -4.18 0.19 21.46
CA SER A 391 -3.71 0.43 22.83
C SER A 391 -2.20 0.61 23.10
N ASP A 392 -1.30 -0.25 22.67
CA ASP A 392 0.05 -0.23 23.21
C ASP A 392 1.14 0.25 22.25
N VAL A 393 0.92 0.12 20.94
CA VAL A 393 1.84 0.62 19.91
C VAL A 393 1.06 1.48 18.92
N PRO A 394 1.22 2.80 18.98
CA PRO A 394 0.54 3.70 18.05
C PRO A 394 1.03 3.50 16.61
N ASP A 395 0.10 3.59 15.65
CA ASP A 395 0.43 3.57 14.23
C ASP A 395 0.98 4.95 13.80
N HIS A 396 2.28 5.11 13.93
CA HIS A 396 2.97 6.34 13.56
C HIS A 396 3.05 6.60 12.05
N HIS A 397 2.66 5.62 11.21
CA HIS A 397 2.69 5.70 9.75
C HIS A 397 1.32 6.01 9.12
N ALA A 398 0.32 6.35 9.91
CA ALA A 398 -1.01 6.68 9.42
C ALA A 398 -1.11 8.16 9.01
N LEU A 399 -1.92 8.45 8.00
CA LEU A 399 -2.31 9.80 7.60
C LEU A 399 -3.52 10.30 8.36
N LEU A 400 -4.48 9.41 8.61
CA LEU A 400 -5.76 9.74 9.23
C LEU A 400 -5.84 9.22 10.65
N ARG A 401 -6.31 10.06 11.56
CA ARG A 401 -6.56 9.71 12.96
C ARG A 401 -8.01 9.89 13.36
N ARG A 402 -8.46 9.07 14.31
CA ARG A 402 -9.77 9.23 14.94
C ARG A 402 -9.68 10.23 16.08
N ILE A 403 -10.49 11.29 16.01
CA ILE A 403 -10.67 12.22 17.17
C ILE A 403 -11.62 11.60 18.19
N SER A 404 -12.62 10.87 17.69
CA SER A 404 -13.61 10.18 18.49
C SER A 404 -14.09 8.94 17.75
N ARG A 405 -15.05 8.22 18.33
CA ARG A 405 -15.62 7.03 17.68
C ARG A 405 -16.16 7.31 16.27
N ASN A 406 -16.64 8.54 16.01
CA ASN A 406 -17.39 8.90 14.81
C ASN A 406 -16.63 9.81 13.84
N TYR A 407 -15.56 10.48 14.26
CA TYR A 407 -14.89 11.51 13.47
C TYR A 407 -13.45 11.14 13.18
N THR A 408 -13.05 11.34 11.92
CA THR A 408 -11.70 11.07 11.43
C THR A 408 -11.16 12.29 10.69
N HIS A 409 -9.96 12.71 11.01
CA HIS A 409 -9.34 13.88 10.41
C HIS A 409 -7.94 13.59 9.87
N VAL A 410 -7.43 14.47 9.02
CA VAL A 410 -6.05 14.43 8.56
C VAL A 410 -5.15 14.85 9.72
N SER A 411 -4.35 13.93 10.21
CA SER A 411 -3.35 14.15 11.26
C SER A 411 -2.23 13.13 11.06
N PRO A 412 -1.23 13.48 10.24
CA PRO A 412 -0.14 12.57 9.94
C PRO A 412 0.58 12.11 11.21
N GLY A 413 0.89 10.84 11.28
CA GLY A 413 1.79 10.33 12.30
C GLY A 413 3.22 10.85 12.08
N PRO A 414 4.05 10.96 13.12
CA PRO A 414 5.41 11.49 12.99
C PRO A 414 6.27 10.69 12.00
N GLU A 415 6.14 9.37 11.96
CA GLU A 415 6.87 8.54 10.99
C GLU A 415 6.29 8.68 9.57
N TRP A 416 4.98 8.97 9.44
CA TRP A 416 4.38 9.20 8.13
C TRP A 416 5.05 10.39 7.43
N ILE A 417 5.23 11.51 8.12
CA ILE A 417 5.84 12.71 7.53
C ILE A 417 7.32 12.52 7.24
N VAL A 418 8.04 11.75 8.08
CA VAL A 418 9.43 11.36 7.84
C VAL A 418 9.55 10.54 6.55
N VAL A 419 8.68 9.54 6.36
CA VAL A 419 8.68 8.72 5.14
C VAL A 419 8.37 9.57 3.92
N MET A 420 7.35 10.45 3.98
CA MET A 420 6.99 11.32 2.85
C MET A 420 8.12 12.28 2.47
N ALA A 421 8.82 12.84 3.45
CA ALA A 421 10.00 13.65 3.21
C ALA A 421 11.13 12.81 2.60
N ALA A 422 11.40 11.64 3.16
CA ALA A 422 12.46 10.75 2.72
C ALA A 422 12.28 10.30 1.26
N VAL A 423 11.08 9.84 0.88
CA VAL A 423 10.81 9.43 -0.50
C VAL A 423 10.75 10.60 -1.49
N SER A 424 10.84 11.85 -1.01
CA SER A 424 11.03 13.03 -1.86
C SER A 424 12.50 13.22 -2.28
N ALA A 425 13.45 12.59 -1.55
CA ALA A 425 14.88 12.62 -1.86
C ALA A 425 15.29 11.45 -2.76
N SER A 426 16.22 11.69 -3.68
CA SER A 426 16.80 10.63 -4.53
C SER A 426 17.78 9.73 -3.76
N SER A 427 18.39 10.25 -2.67
CA SER A 427 19.30 9.52 -1.79
C SER A 427 19.13 9.99 -0.34
N PRO A 428 19.56 9.17 0.66
CA PRO A 428 19.51 9.55 2.07
C PRO A 428 20.28 10.80 2.46
N THR A 429 21.29 11.15 1.66
CA THR A 429 22.20 12.28 1.88
C THR A 429 21.85 13.52 1.04
N GLN A 430 20.80 13.45 0.25
CA GLN A 430 20.37 14.59 -0.55
C GLN A 430 19.82 15.71 0.34
N GLU A 431 20.26 16.93 0.09
CA GLU A 431 19.63 18.11 0.64
C GLU A 431 18.21 18.27 0.09
N LEU A 432 17.25 18.34 0.97
CA LEU A 432 15.85 18.53 0.65
C LEU A 432 15.37 19.90 1.03
N ARG A 433 14.44 20.43 0.25
CA ARG A 433 13.71 21.67 0.54
C ARG A 433 12.22 21.40 0.71
N LEU A 434 11.54 22.28 1.41
CA LEU A 434 10.10 22.20 1.62
C LEU A 434 9.32 22.03 0.31
N GLY A 435 9.71 22.78 -0.73
CA GLY A 435 9.09 22.69 -2.06
C GLY A 435 9.24 21.31 -2.72
N ASP A 436 10.31 20.54 -2.40
CA ASP A 436 10.48 19.18 -2.92
C ASP A 436 9.44 18.23 -2.30
N VAL A 437 9.26 18.32 -0.99
CA VAL A 437 8.27 17.52 -0.26
C VAL A 437 6.85 17.90 -0.70
N GLN A 438 6.59 19.19 -0.87
CA GLN A 438 5.28 19.67 -1.33
C GLN A 438 4.94 19.12 -2.72
N ARG A 439 5.87 19.18 -3.68
CA ARG A 439 5.65 18.62 -5.04
C ARG A 439 5.34 17.12 -5.01
N GLN A 440 6.01 16.37 -4.15
CA GLN A 440 5.73 14.94 -3.99
C GLN A 440 4.35 14.68 -3.40
N LEU A 441 3.95 15.45 -2.39
CA LEU A 441 2.60 15.33 -1.80
C LEU A 441 1.50 15.82 -2.77
N ASP A 442 1.81 16.80 -3.61
CA ASP A 442 0.90 17.25 -4.67
C ASP A 442 0.67 16.16 -5.72
N SER A 443 1.72 15.42 -6.10
CA SER A 443 1.58 14.26 -7.02
C SER A 443 0.80 13.11 -6.41
N LEU A 444 0.94 12.88 -5.10
CA LEU A 444 0.10 11.95 -4.35
C LEU A 444 -1.38 12.38 -4.34
N GLY A 445 -1.65 13.66 -4.56
CA GLY A 445 -3.01 14.23 -4.54
C GLY A 445 -3.44 14.79 -3.18
N LEU A 446 -2.52 14.95 -2.23
CA LEU A 446 -2.84 15.51 -0.91
C LEU A 446 -2.92 17.05 -0.92
N LYS A 447 -2.05 17.71 -1.68
CA LYS A 447 -1.98 19.19 -1.86
C LYS A 447 -2.03 19.95 -0.53
N PRO A 448 -1.08 19.72 0.38
CA PRO A 448 -1.08 20.37 1.68
C PRO A 448 -0.81 21.88 1.52
N ARG A 449 -1.40 22.66 2.41
CA ARG A 449 -1.01 24.06 2.55
C ARG A 449 0.40 24.13 3.16
N ILE A 450 1.18 25.11 2.76
CA ILE A 450 2.58 25.31 3.23
C ILE A 450 2.65 25.40 4.74
N ASP A 451 1.76 26.18 5.37
CA ASP A 451 1.71 26.36 6.83
C ASP A 451 1.44 25.04 7.56
N PHE A 452 0.58 24.18 7.01
CA PHE A 452 0.32 22.86 7.55
C PHE A 452 1.54 21.94 7.40
N LEU A 453 2.11 21.88 6.18
CA LEU A 453 3.26 21.02 5.90
C LEU A 453 4.47 21.41 6.78
N LEU A 454 4.74 22.70 6.91
CA LEU A 454 5.82 23.20 7.74
C LEU A 454 5.63 22.78 9.20
N ALA A 455 4.44 23.00 9.76
CA ALA A 455 4.14 22.62 11.14
C ALA A 455 4.31 21.10 11.39
N GLU A 456 3.97 20.26 10.43
CA GLU A 456 4.16 18.80 10.55
C GLU A 456 5.64 18.40 10.46
N LEU A 457 6.42 19.04 9.59
CA LEU A 457 7.86 18.81 9.46
C LEU A 457 8.62 19.31 10.71
N GLU A 458 8.24 20.46 11.26
CA GLU A 458 8.79 20.98 12.52
C GLU A 458 8.47 20.03 13.69
N ARG A 459 7.22 19.57 13.77
CA ARG A 459 6.80 18.61 14.80
C ARG A 459 7.57 17.28 14.71
N ALA A 460 7.95 16.87 13.51
CA ALA A 460 8.78 15.69 13.28
C ALA A 460 10.29 15.97 13.51
N GLY A 461 10.69 17.20 13.77
CA GLY A 461 12.10 17.57 13.98
C GLY A 461 12.95 17.59 12.70
N LEU A 462 12.32 17.73 11.54
CA LEU A 462 12.99 17.67 10.24
C LEU A 462 13.45 19.04 9.72
N CYS A 463 12.94 20.16 10.25
CA CYS A 463 13.33 21.50 9.82
C CYS A 463 14.63 21.93 10.51
N VAL A 464 15.63 22.37 9.72
CA VAL A 464 16.96 22.78 10.25
C VAL A 464 17.13 24.28 10.28
N SER A 465 16.59 25.01 9.32
CA SER A 465 16.68 26.47 9.27
C SER A 465 15.56 27.05 8.43
N ALA A 466 15.09 28.24 8.81
CA ALA A 466 14.26 29.07 7.95
C ALA A 466 15.19 29.93 7.08
N SER A 467 15.08 29.81 5.76
CA SER A 467 15.57 30.84 4.83
C SER A 467 14.48 31.90 4.66
N ASP A 468 14.84 33.06 4.11
CA ASP A 468 13.92 34.19 3.88
C ASP A 468 12.71 33.89 2.95
N GLY A 469 12.59 32.65 2.45
CA GLY A 469 11.47 32.19 1.62
C GLY A 469 11.00 30.81 2.04
N ASP A 470 9.70 30.63 2.20
CA ASP A 470 9.06 29.39 2.68
C ASP A 470 9.47 28.13 1.86
N GLU A 471 9.67 28.24 0.55
CA GLU A 471 10.09 27.14 -0.32
C GLU A 471 11.57 26.74 -0.13
N GLY A 472 12.37 27.64 0.45
CA GLY A 472 13.81 27.46 0.68
C GLY A 472 14.15 26.79 1.99
N ILE A 473 13.17 26.44 2.84
CA ILE A 473 13.42 25.79 4.14
C ILE A 473 14.08 24.45 3.92
N GLN A 474 15.25 24.27 4.53
CA GLN A 474 16.03 23.04 4.44
C GLN A 474 15.46 21.97 5.38
N ILE A 475 15.36 20.74 4.87
CA ILE A 475 14.86 19.57 5.58
C ILE A 475 16.00 18.57 5.76
N ASN A 476 16.23 18.19 7.00
CA ASN A 476 17.23 17.20 7.37
C ASN A 476 16.54 15.87 7.73
N LEU A 477 16.83 14.82 7.00
CA LEU A 477 16.25 13.49 7.23
C LEU A 477 16.87 12.76 8.42
N GLY A 478 18.02 13.23 8.94
CA GLY A 478 18.73 12.55 10.03
C GLY A 478 19.21 11.14 9.70
N ILE A 479 19.27 10.78 8.39
CA ILE A 479 19.68 9.47 7.90
C ILE A 479 21.06 9.64 7.29
N GLY A 480 22.05 8.92 7.82
CA GLY A 480 23.42 8.90 7.27
C GLY A 480 24.45 9.77 8.00
N GLY A 481 24.15 10.25 9.19
CA GLY A 481 25.15 10.85 10.08
C GLY A 481 25.73 9.78 11.01
N ASN A 482 26.77 9.09 10.58
CA ASN A 482 27.78 8.46 11.46
C ASN A 482 29.10 9.16 11.23
#